data_42f39bdce3dbbe1fecb8df3fc1a3ae70
#
_entry.id   42f39bdce3dbbe1fecb8df3fc1a3ae70
#
_cell.length_a   1.000
_cell.length_b   1.000
_cell.length_c   1.000
_cell.angle_alpha   90.00
_cell.angle_beta   90.00
_cell.angle_gamma   90.00
#
_symmetry.space_group_name_H-M   'P 1'
#
loop_
_entity.id
_entity.type
_entity.pdbx_description
1 polymer ?
#
loop_
_entity_poly.entity_id
_entity_poly.type
_entity_poly.pdbx_seq_one_letter_code
_entity_poly.pdbx_strand_id
1 'polypeptide(L)'
;GQTPREALRESGELWSTFSSVAAKNPHAWLKRDFDADAIMKPTADNRLIAWPYNKLMVANNMVNQGAALIITSLARAHEAGVPESRMVCFVGGAAAEEPRDYLVRDQFVESHAQNAVLGTVIDLVGGDGTAFDAIELYSCFPCVPKMARRTLGFRADVQPTVTGGLTFFGAP
;
A
#
# COMPACT_ATOMS: atom_id res chain seq x y z
N GLY A 1 3.03 12.41 -21.04
CA GLY A 1 3.71 11.94 -19.83
C GLY A 1 3.76 13.05 -18.78
N GLN A 2 3.95 12.69 -17.53
CA GLN A 2 4.10 13.66 -16.42
C GLN A 2 5.53 14.22 -16.38
N THR A 3 5.66 15.47 -15.98
CA THR A 3 6.95 16.04 -15.58
C THR A 3 7.37 15.47 -14.21
N PRO A 4 8.66 15.48 -13.85
CA PRO A 4 9.12 15.05 -12.52
C PRO A 4 8.40 15.79 -11.37
N ARG A 5 8.06 17.06 -11.56
CA ARG A 5 7.35 17.87 -10.57
C ARG A 5 5.90 17.40 -10.38
N GLU A 6 5.20 17.12 -11.46
CA GLU A 6 3.84 16.58 -11.43
C GLU A 6 3.81 15.19 -10.79
N ALA A 7 4.77 14.32 -11.15
CA ALA A 7 4.89 12.98 -10.57
C ALA A 7 5.19 13.02 -9.05
N LEU A 8 6.01 13.98 -8.62
CA LEU A 8 6.28 14.19 -7.19
C LEU A 8 5.04 14.71 -6.45
N ARG A 9 4.30 15.65 -7.04
CA ARG A 9 3.05 16.18 -6.49
C ARG A 9 2.02 15.08 -6.30
N GLU A 10 1.76 14.26 -7.32
CA GLU A 10 0.88 13.11 -7.25
C GLU A 10 1.30 12.14 -6.11
N SER A 11 2.60 11.92 -5.96
CA SER A 11 3.13 11.08 -4.88
C SER A 11 2.89 11.69 -3.49
N GLY A 12 3.07 13.01 -3.34
CA GLY A 12 2.80 13.73 -2.10
C GLY A 12 1.32 13.70 -1.71
N GLU A 13 0.43 13.91 -2.68
CA GLU A 13 -1.02 13.84 -2.49
C GLU A 13 -1.48 12.43 -2.09
N LEU A 14 -0.96 11.40 -2.77
CA LEU A 14 -1.22 10.02 -2.41
C LEU A 14 -0.76 9.72 -0.98
N TRP A 15 0.46 10.14 -0.61
CA TRP A 15 1.01 9.92 0.74
C TRP A 15 0.30 10.73 1.82
N SER A 16 -0.24 11.90 1.49
CA SER A 16 -1.13 12.65 2.40
C SER A 16 -2.37 11.82 2.76
N THR A 17 -2.94 11.09 1.80
CA THR A 17 -4.05 10.17 2.07
C THR A 17 -3.65 9.04 3.03
N PHE A 18 -2.47 8.43 2.85
CA PHE A 18 -1.93 7.44 3.77
C PHE A 18 -1.73 8.00 5.18
N SER A 19 -1.17 9.21 5.27
CA SER A 19 -0.95 9.93 6.52
C SER A 19 -2.26 10.19 7.28
N SER A 20 -3.30 10.64 6.59
CA SER A 20 -4.63 10.89 7.17
C SER A 20 -5.28 9.62 7.74
N VAL A 21 -5.05 8.46 7.11
CA VAL A 21 -5.51 7.17 7.63
C VAL A 21 -4.72 6.78 8.88
N ALA A 22 -3.38 6.86 8.82
CA ALA A 22 -2.52 6.53 9.94
C ALA A 22 -2.80 7.41 11.17
N ALA A 23 -3.07 8.69 10.98
CA ALA A 23 -3.41 9.62 12.05
C ALA A 23 -4.62 9.16 12.88
N LYS A 24 -5.54 8.42 12.27
CA LYS A 24 -6.76 7.87 12.92
C LYS A 24 -6.58 6.44 13.41
N ASN A 25 -5.50 5.76 13.01
CA ASN A 25 -5.25 4.37 13.36
C ASN A 25 -4.53 4.28 14.73
N PRO A 26 -5.15 3.66 15.76
CA PRO A 26 -4.55 3.55 17.09
C PRO A 26 -3.24 2.76 17.12
N HIS A 27 -3.00 1.91 16.13
CA HIS A 27 -1.81 1.06 16.02
C HIS A 27 -0.71 1.68 15.15
N ALA A 28 -0.97 2.81 14.47
CA ALA A 28 0.05 3.47 13.66
C ALA A 28 1.18 4.03 14.52
N TRP A 29 2.41 3.97 13.98
CA TRP A 29 3.59 4.50 14.66
C TRP A 29 3.66 6.02 14.59
N LEU A 30 3.39 6.60 13.42
CA LEU A 30 3.39 8.05 13.19
C LEU A 30 1.95 8.57 13.02
N LYS A 31 1.32 8.95 14.15
CA LYS A 31 -0.08 9.38 14.22
C LYS A 31 -0.23 10.89 13.98
N ARG A 32 0.28 11.36 12.85
CA ARG A 32 0.20 12.77 12.47
C ARG A 32 -0.32 12.88 11.04
N ASP A 33 -1.27 13.79 10.85
CA ASP A 33 -1.79 14.11 9.52
C ASP A 33 -0.89 15.15 8.86
N PHE A 34 -0.27 14.76 7.74
CA PHE A 34 0.60 15.62 6.94
C PHE A 34 -0.07 15.93 5.62
N ASP A 35 -0.09 17.17 5.22
CA ASP A 35 -0.45 17.55 3.87
C ASP A 35 0.67 17.21 2.86
N ALA A 36 0.32 17.28 1.58
CA ALA A 36 1.26 16.95 0.50
C ALA A 36 2.49 17.86 0.50
N ASP A 37 2.33 19.14 0.84
CA ASP A 37 3.45 20.09 0.85
C ASP A 37 4.43 19.79 1.98
N ALA A 38 3.95 19.46 3.17
CA ALA A 38 4.79 19.04 4.28
C ALA A 38 5.57 17.74 3.95
N ILE A 39 4.90 16.78 3.27
CA ILE A 39 5.52 15.52 2.85
C ILE A 39 6.63 15.77 1.81
N MET A 40 6.37 16.61 0.83
CA MET A 40 7.32 16.89 -0.26
C MET A 40 8.45 17.84 0.13
N LYS A 41 8.27 18.66 1.17
CA LYS A 41 9.25 19.69 1.56
C LYS A 41 10.43 19.06 2.29
N PRO A 42 11.66 19.16 1.78
CA PRO A 42 12.86 18.74 2.52
C PRO A 42 13.07 19.62 3.76
N THR A 43 13.31 18.98 4.90
CA THR A 43 13.68 19.61 6.18
C THR A 43 14.71 18.75 6.90
N ALA A 44 15.24 19.18 8.03
CA ALA A 44 16.14 18.38 8.86
C ALA A 44 15.48 17.06 9.28
N ASP A 45 14.18 17.07 9.63
CA ASP A 45 13.42 15.88 10.04
C ASP A 45 12.85 15.08 8.86
N ASN A 46 12.70 15.73 7.69
CA ASN A 46 12.21 15.14 6.44
C ASN A 46 13.27 15.25 5.35
N ARG A 47 14.47 14.74 5.62
CA ARG A 47 15.59 14.78 4.68
C ARG A 47 15.36 13.92 3.45
N LEU A 48 16.05 14.23 2.36
CA LEU A 48 16.10 13.37 1.17
C LEU A 48 16.69 12.00 1.54
N ILE A 49 16.05 10.93 1.10
CA ILE A 49 16.51 9.54 1.26
C ILE A 49 17.04 8.99 -0.07
N ALA A 50 16.18 8.99 -1.09
CA ALA A 50 16.52 8.55 -2.44
C ALA A 50 15.75 9.43 -3.41
N TRP A 51 16.45 10.23 -4.20
CA TRP A 51 15.80 11.15 -5.13
C TRP A 51 14.73 10.46 -5.99
N PRO A 52 13.48 10.98 -6.07
CA PRO A 52 12.99 12.27 -5.54
C PRO A 52 12.34 12.19 -4.15
N TYR A 53 12.51 11.12 -3.39
CA TYR A 53 11.74 10.81 -2.19
C TYR A 53 12.44 11.26 -0.91
N ASN A 54 11.69 12.00 -0.09
CA ASN A 54 12.07 12.37 1.27
C ASN A 54 11.70 11.26 2.28
N LYS A 55 12.16 11.40 3.52
CA LYS A 55 11.90 10.46 4.63
C LYS A 55 10.40 10.17 4.83
N LEU A 56 9.53 11.18 4.73
CA LEU A 56 8.06 11.01 4.82
C LEU A 56 7.43 10.37 3.57
N MET A 57 8.23 9.97 2.58
CA MET A 57 7.77 9.27 1.37
C MET A 57 8.29 7.84 1.26
N VAL A 58 9.07 7.38 2.24
CA VAL A 58 9.65 6.03 2.24
C VAL A 58 9.21 5.25 3.47
N ALA A 59 9.34 3.93 3.39
CA ALA A 59 9.00 3.06 4.52
C ALA A 59 9.79 3.43 5.78
N ASN A 60 9.11 3.44 6.91
CA ASN A 60 9.72 3.63 8.23
C ASN A 60 9.98 2.26 8.88
N ASN A 61 11.23 1.82 8.86
CA ASN A 61 11.67 0.56 9.46
C ASN A 61 12.12 0.71 10.92
N MET A 62 12.06 1.92 11.49
CA MET A 62 12.44 2.20 12.88
C MET A 62 11.20 2.12 13.78
N VAL A 63 10.54 0.98 13.77
CA VAL A 63 9.31 0.72 14.50
C VAL A 63 9.42 -0.59 15.29
N ASN A 64 8.60 -0.72 16.34
CA ASN A 64 8.47 -1.94 17.12
C ASN A 64 7.00 -2.34 17.13
N GLN A 65 6.63 -3.22 16.22
CA GLN A 65 5.27 -3.69 16.01
C GLN A 65 5.24 -5.20 15.91
N GLY A 66 4.08 -5.78 16.22
CA GLY A 66 3.84 -7.21 16.05
C GLY A 66 2.38 -7.43 15.69
N ALA A 67 2.13 -8.46 14.90
CA ALA A 67 0.79 -8.92 14.57
C ALA A 67 0.72 -10.44 14.72
N ALA A 68 -0.46 -10.95 15.07
CA ALA A 68 -0.72 -12.37 15.14
C ALA A 68 -2.10 -12.67 14.58
N LEU A 69 -2.21 -13.77 13.86
CA LEU A 69 -3.48 -14.28 13.37
C LEU A 69 -3.55 -15.80 13.58
N ILE A 70 -4.76 -16.33 13.69
CA ILE A 70 -4.99 -17.76 13.79
C ILE A 70 -5.62 -18.22 12.48
N ILE A 71 -4.97 -19.16 11.82
CA ILE A 71 -5.50 -19.80 10.61
C ILE A 71 -6.06 -21.17 11.01
N THR A 72 -7.33 -21.42 10.71
CA THR A 72 -8.01 -22.68 11.01
C THR A 72 -9.10 -22.95 9.98
N SER A 73 -9.70 -24.14 10.01
CA SER A 73 -10.89 -24.41 9.22
C SER A 73 -12.13 -23.72 9.79
N LEU A 74 -13.09 -23.41 8.93
CA LEU A 74 -14.37 -22.82 9.34
C LEU A 74 -15.08 -23.70 10.40
N ALA A 75 -15.07 -25.03 10.21
CA ALA A 75 -15.65 -25.97 11.17
C ALA A 75 -15.02 -25.82 12.56
N ARG A 76 -13.70 -25.76 12.66
CA ARG A 76 -13.00 -25.59 13.94
C ARG A 76 -13.27 -24.23 14.57
N ALA A 77 -13.40 -23.17 13.76
CA ALA A 77 -13.75 -21.86 14.27
C ALA A 77 -15.16 -21.87 14.89
N HIS A 78 -16.12 -22.51 14.25
CA HIS A 78 -17.49 -22.67 14.81
C HIS A 78 -17.49 -23.53 16.07
N GLU A 79 -16.79 -24.69 16.09
CA GLU A 79 -16.65 -25.52 17.30
C GLU A 79 -16.05 -24.75 18.49
N ALA A 80 -15.12 -23.85 18.20
CA ALA A 80 -14.48 -22.98 19.21
C ALA A 80 -15.35 -21.77 19.62
N GLY A 81 -16.55 -21.62 19.07
CA GLY A 81 -17.48 -20.53 19.37
C GLY A 81 -17.00 -19.15 18.87
N VAL A 82 -16.15 -19.10 17.86
CA VAL A 82 -15.74 -17.82 17.28
C VAL A 82 -16.93 -17.19 16.56
N PRO A 83 -17.28 -15.93 16.85
CA PRO A 83 -18.35 -15.24 16.13
C PRO A 83 -18.01 -15.04 14.65
N GLU A 84 -18.97 -15.21 13.75
CA GLU A 84 -18.78 -15.01 12.31
C GLU A 84 -18.22 -13.62 11.96
N SER A 85 -18.64 -12.59 12.70
CA SER A 85 -18.14 -11.22 12.55
C SER A 85 -16.62 -11.05 12.79
N ARG A 86 -15.98 -12.07 13.37
CA ARG A 86 -14.51 -12.12 13.59
C ARG A 86 -13.80 -13.07 12.64
N MET A 87 -14.52 -13.74 11.76
CA MET A 87 -13.96 -14.67 10.78
C MET A 87 -13.68 -13.92 9.48
N VAL A 88 -12.50 -14.17 8.90
CA VAL A 88 -12.13 -13.70 7.56
C VAL A 88 -11.78 -14.92 6.73
N CYS A 89 -12.52 -15.14 5.65
CA CYS A 89 -12.24 -16.24 4.73
C CYS A 89 -11.18 -15.82 3.71
N PHE A 90 -10.12 -16.62 3.60
CA PHE A 90 -9.15 -16.45 2.54
C PHE A 90 -9.74 -16.96 1.22
N VAL A 91 -9.91 -16.07 0.25
CA VAL A 91 -10.52 -16.38 -1.04
C VAL A 91 -9.46 -16.89 -2.03
N GLY A 92 -8.30 -16.28 -2.04
CA GLY A 92 -7.21 -16.66 -2.94
C GLY A 92 -6.12 -15.59 -2.99
N GLY A 93 -5.14 -15.82 -3.83
CA GLY A 93 -4.03 -14.91 -4.05
C GLY A 93 -3.23 -15.31 -5.27
N ALA A 94 -2.29 -14.47 -5.65
CA ALA A 94 -1.37 -14.74 -6.75
C ALA A 94 0.04 -14.27 -6.40
N ALA A 95 1.05 -14.85 -7.03
CA ALA A 95 2.43 -14.45 -6.92
C ALA A 95 3.10 -14.43 -8.30
N ALA A 96 3.98 -13.47 -8.51
CA ALA A 96 4.81 -13.36 -9.70
C ALA A 96 6.12 -12.66 -9.34
N GLU A 97 7.15 -12.87 -10.15
CA GLU A 97 8.47 -12.28 -9.95
C GLU A 97 8.88 -11.46 -11.19
N GLU A 98 9.49 -10.32 -10.96
CA GLU A 98 10.26 -9.58 -11.97
C GLU A 98 11.67 -10.18 -12.07
N PRO A 99 12.37 -10.01 -13.21
CA PRO A 99 13.77 -10.33 -13.31
C PRO A 99 14.57 -9.65 -12.19
N ARG A 100 15.41 -10.40 -11.48
CA ARG A 100 16.23 -9.87 -10.37
C ARG A 100 17.26 -8.86 -10.85
N ASP A 101 17.79 -9.04 -12.06
CA ASP A 101 18.62 -8.04 -12.71
C ASP A 101 17.71 -6.97 -13.30
N TYR A 102 17.68 -5.80 -12.66
CA TYR A 102 16.88 -4.67 -13.10
C TYR A 102 17.34 -4.08 -14.46
N LEU A 103 18.56 -4.38 -14.91
CA LEU A 103 19.08 -3.90 -16.19
C LEU A 103 18.48 -4.65 -17.39
N VAL A 104 17.87 -5.83 -17.17
CA VAL A 104 17.17 -6.59 -18.22
C VAL A 104 15.68 -6.24 -18.33
N ARG A 105 15.19 -5.32 -17.49
CA ARG A 105 13.82 -4.86 -17.58
C ARG A 105 13.64 -3.94 -18.78
N ASP A 106 12.55 -4.13 -19.49
CA ASP A 106 12.18 -3.34 -20.67
C ASP A 106 11.68 -1.93 -20.30
N GLN A 107 11.15 -1.77 -19.08
CA GLN A 107 10.58 -0.51 -18.61
C GLN A 107 10.47 -0.45 -17.08
N PHE A 108 10.21 0.79 -16.57
CA PHE A 108 10.04 1.09 -15.14
C PHE A 108 8.76 1.88 -14.84
N VAL A 109 7.89 2.09 -15.84
CA VAL A 109 6.63 2.82 -15.67
C VAL A 109 5.47 1.94 -15.22
N GLU A 110 5.64 0.63 -15.37
CA GLU A 110 4.74 -0.42 -14.86
C GLU A 110 5.55 -1.67 -14.48
N SER A 111 4.90 -2.62 -13.83
CA SER A 111 5.47 -3.93 -13.48
C SER A 111 4.58 -5.03 -14.07
N HIS A 112 5.16 -5.84 -14.94
CA HIS A 112 4.43 -6.98 -15.53
C HIS A 112 4.02 -8.00 -14.46
N ALA A 113 4.87 -8.27 -13.48
CA ALA A 113 4.55 -9.15 -12.36
C ALA A 113 3.42 -8.58 -11.50
N GLN A 114 3.47 -7.29 -11.15
CA GLN A 114 2.39 -6.64 -10.41
C GLN A 114 1.07 -6.68 -11.19
N ASN A 115 1.10 -6.38 -12.49
CA ASN A 115 -0.08 -6.41 -13.35
C ASN A 115 -0.69 -7.81 -13.40
N ALA A 116 0.12 -8.85 -13.53
CA ALA A 116 -0.35 -10.25 -13.54
C ALA A 116 -0.99 -10.64 -12.21
N VAL A 117 -0.37 -10.28 -11.09
CA VAL A 117 -0.90 -10.57 -9.74
C VAL A 117 -2.23 -9.85 -9.51
N LEU A 118 -2.29 -8.55 -9.82
CA LEU A 118 -3.49 -7.74 -9.61
C LEU A 118 -4.64 -8.19 -10.53
N GLY A 119 -4.34 -8.51 -11.79
CA GLY A 119 -5.32 -9.07 -12.73
C GLY A 119 -5.92 -10.38 -12.20
N THR A 120 -5.07 -11.31 -11.74
CA THR A 120 -5.53 -12.58 -11.14
C THR A 120 -6.43 -12.34 -9.92
N VAL A 121 -6.08 -11.41 -9.04
CA VAL A 121 -6.88 -11.10 -7.84
C VAL A 121 -8.22 -10.48 -8.23
N ILE A 122 -8.26 -9.61 -9.25
CA ILE A 122 -9.51 -9.05 -9.80
C ILE A 122 -10.41 -10.16 -10.35
N ASP A 123 -9.85 -11.09 -11.11
CA ASP A 123 -10.59 -12.22 -11.69
C ASP A 123 -11.19 -13.12 -10.59
N LEU A 124 -10.46 -13.35 -9.49
CA LEU A 124 -10.94 -14.14 -8.35
C LEU A 124 -12.17 -13.55 -7.66
N VAL A 125 -12.35 -12.24 -7.70
CA VAL A 125 -13.51 -11.55 -7.07
C VAL A 125 -14.61 -11.20 -8.07
N GLY A 126 -14.45 -11.57 -9.35
CA GLY A 126 -15.53 -11.48 -10.34
C GLY A 126 -15.55 -10.20 -11.17
N GLY A 127 -14.39 -9.52 -11.32
CA GLY A 127 -14.30 -8.69 -12.49
C GLY A 127 -13.80 -7.27 -12.44
N ASP A 128 -13.82 -6.55 -11.35
CA ASP A 128 -13.20 -5.22 -11.32
C ASP A 128 -12.75 -4.77 -9.92
N GLY A 129 -11.94 -3.70 -9.90
CA GLY A 129 -11.40 -3.17 -8.65
C GLY A 129 -12.43 -2.56 -7.70
N THR A 130 -13.68 -2.35 -8.15
CA THR A 130 -14.77 -1.81 -7.31
C THR A 130 -15.40 -2.88 -6.41
N ALA A 131 -15.05 -4.15 -6.61
CA ALA A 131 -15.50 -5.26 -5.78
C ALA A 131 -14.87 -5.30 -4.37
N PHE A 132 -13.88 -4.42 -4.11
CA PHE A 132 -13.20 -4.39 -2.81
C PHE A 132 -13.75 -3.30 -1.90
N ASP A 133 -14.21 -3.68 -0.72
CA ASP A 133 -14.62 -2.73 0.34
C ASP A 133 -13.43 -2.07 1.03
N ALA A 134 -12.28 -2.73 1.04
CA ALA A 134 -11.05 -2.27 1.67
C ALA A 134 -9.83 -2.71 0.86
N ILE A 135 -8.86 -1.81 0.76
CA ILE A 135 -7.65 -2.02 -0.03
C ILE A 135 -6.44 -1.63 0.82
N GLU A 136 -5.38 -2.39 0.70
CA GLU A 136 -4.09 -2.05 1.27
C GLU A 136 -3.01 -2.16 0.20
N LEU A 137 -2.55 -1.02 -0.32
CA LEU A 137 -1.43 -0.97 -1.26
C LEU A 137 -0.11 -0.81 -0.50
N TYR A 138 0.44 -1.95 -0.12
CA TYR A 138 1.66 -2.05 0.66
C TYR A 138 2.90 -1.74 -0.18
N SER A 139 3.71 -0.75 0.20
CA SER A 139 4.93 -0.40 -0.54
C SER A 139 5.90 0.47 0.25
N CYS A 140 7.19 0.29 -0.06
CA CYS A 140 8.27 1.14 0.47
C CYS A 140 8.34 2.51 -0.21
N PHE A 141 7.82 2.65 -1.43
CA PHE A 141 7.94 3.86 -2.26
C PHE A 141 6.63 4.19 -2.98
N PRO A 142 6.32 5.48 -3.21
CA PRO A 142 5.06 5.89 -3.86
C PRO A 142 4.85 5.38 -5.29
N CYS A 143 5.90 5.06 -6.03
CA CYS A 143 5.77 4.57 -7.40
C CYS A 143 4.98 3.27 -7.50
N VAL A 144 5.11 2.36 -6.53
CA VAL A 144 4.46 1.05 -6.55
C VAL A 144 2.93 1.15 -6.41
N PRO A 145 2.36 1.82 -5.39
CA PRO A 145 0.92 2.01 -5.32
C PRO A 145 0.36 2.83 -6.49
N LYS A 146 1.13 3.76 -7.05
CA LYS A 146 0.72 4.49 -8.26
C LYS A 146 0.55 3.55 -9.45
N MET A 147 1.48 2.63 -9.68
CA MET A 147 1.36 1.59 -10.70
C MET A 147 0.15 0.69 -10.43
N ALA A 148 0.00 0.19 -9.20
CA ALA A 148 -1.12 -0.65 -8.79
C ALA A 148 -2.49 0.02 -9.03
N ARG A 149 -2.64 1.30 -8.67
CA ARG A 149 -3.87 2.05 -8.91
C ARG A 149 -4.22 2.17 -10.39
N ARG A 150 -3.21 2.33 -11.25
CA ARG A 150 -3.44 2.36 -12.71
C ARG A 150 -3.92 1.01 -13.24
N THR A 151 -3.29 -0.08 -12.82
CA THR A 151 -3.69 -1.44 -13.20
C THR A 151 -5.08 -1.80 -12.71
N LEU A 152 -5.42 -1.42 -11.46
CA LEU A 152 -6.73 -1.65 -10.87
C LEU A 152 -7.81 -0.70 -11.41
N GLY A 153 -7.44 0.31 -12.19
CA GLY A 153 -8.39 1.30 -12.69
C GLY A 153 -9.00 2.19 -11.60
N PHE A 154 -8.36 2.32 -10.45
CA PHE A 154 -8.92 3.07 -9.34
C PHE A 154 -8.96 4.57 -9.62
N ARG A 155 -10.08 5.18 -9.31
CA ARG A 155 -10.25 6.62 -9.27
C ARG A 155 -9.37 7.22 -8.16
N ALA A 156 -9.10 8.52 -8.27
CA ALA A 156 -8.26 9.22 -7.30
C ALA A 156 -8.84 9.25 -5.87
N ASP A 157 -10.17 9.16 -5.75
CA ASP A 157 -10.91 9.19 -4.49
C ASP A 157 -10.99 7.83 -3.77
N VAL A 158 -10.57 6.73 -4.42
CA VAL A 158 -10.52 5.41 -3.78
C VAL A 158 -9.40 5.38 -2.73
N GLN A 159 -9.77 5.03 -1.49
CA GLN A 159 -8.86 4.92 -0.36
C GLN A 159 -7.83 3.80 -0.60
N PRO A 160 -6.52 4.11 -0.73
CA PRO A 160 -5.52 3.11 -1.13
C PRO A 160 -4.95 2.31 0.04
N THR A 161 -5.36 2.57 1.26
CA THR A 161 -4.83 1.96 2.49
C THR A 161 -5.87 1.96 3.60
N VAL A 162 -5.88 0.94 4.41
CA VAL A 162 -6.66 0.86 5.65
C VAL A 162 -5.80 0.99 6.90
N THR A 163 -4.48 0.84 6.76
CA THR A 163 -3.54 0.95 7.88
C THR A 163 -2.86 2.32 7.97
N GLY A 164 -2.58 2.95 6.85
CA GLY A 164 -1.77 4.16 6.71
C GLY A 164 -0.41 3.90 6.07
N GLY A 165 -0.15 2.68 5.61
CA GLY A 165 1.03 2.29 4.83
C GLY A 165 2.34 2.30 5.61
N LEU A 166 3.40 1.82 4.97
CA LEU A 166 4.70 1.57 5.61
C LEU A 166 5.40 2.82 6.17
N THR A 167 5.09 3.99 5.65
CA THR A 167 5.71 5.23 6.14
C THR A 167 5.13 5.65 7.49
N PHE A 168 3.81 5.62 7.63
CA PHE A 168 3.12 6.21 8.78
C PHE A 168 2.62 5.15 9.76
N PHE A 169 2.06 4.05 9.27
CA PHE A 169 1.74 2.90 10.12
C PHE A 169 3.02 2.28 10.66
N GLY A 170 3.98 2.02 9.80
CA GLY A 170 5.28 1.43 10.08
C GLY A 170 5.56 0.23 9.20
N ALA A 171 6.84 -0.04 8.96
CA ALA A 171 7.30 -1.19 8.20
C ALA A 171 7.76 -2.30 9.15
N PRO A 172 7.60 -3.60 8.76
CA PRO A 172 8.22 -4.71 9.47
C PRO A 172 9.74 -4.71 9.29
#